data_f395237716d618e0f653638905ef422f
#
_entry.id   f395237716d618e0f653638905ef422f
#
_cell.length_a   1.000
_cell.length_b   1.000
_cell.length_c   1.000
_cell.angle_alpha   90.00
_cell.angle_beta   90.00
_cell.angle_gamma   90.00
#
_symmetry.space_group_name_H-M   'P 1'
#
loop_
_entity.id
_entity.type
_entity.pdbx_description
1 polymer ?
#
loop_
_entity_poly.entity_id
_entity_poly.type
_entity_poly.pdbx_seq_one_letter_code
_entity_poly.pdbx_strand_id
1 'polypeptide(L)'
;KQLCNQTPTAMESSMEKGFVVGRQHFINTMNNWLTTNGHKADYPVMSEPIEVCSADESLLMPVYDEAINSISQAIESNPLCQDYVPVSTDEELMYAQAKTDFAQSLEEGIADEFSLAAVKIFKTVPCNVSDPLVVDVNRNGKFDITEVQKGVNFSFTGTRSQATSWVTEGDGFLFVDNNANGIVDNGSELFGTDTEFDGGFAHLAKYDTDKNGVVDFKDQVFSKLGVWVDMNQDGVSTKNEIMDLATVGIMTIDVGAQNYEKNVNGSLIKKVSYVTLKEANRVLIGDVNLRTGVWDRLDSKTTTPDTSRN
;
A
#
# COMPACT_ATOMS: atom_id res chain seq x y z
N LYS A 1 31.19 -24.66 7.95
CA LYS A 1 32.44 -25.31 8.31
C LYS A 1 33.46 -24.42 9.02
N GLN A 2 33.49 -23.09 8.80
CA GLN A 2 34.43 -22.18 9.46
C GLN A 2 33.99 -21.71 10.87
N LEU A 3 32.74 -21.75 11.20
CA LEU A 3 32.15 -21.20 12.41
C LEU A 3 32.37 -22.02 13.68
N CYS A 4 32.34 -23.34 13.57
CA CYS A 4 32.42 -24.24 14.73
C CYS A 4 33.82 -24.78 15.05
N ASN A 5 34.85 -24.46 14.25
CA ASN A 5 36.23 -24.93 14.41
C ASN A 5 37.24 -23.84 14.84
N GLN A 6 36.78 -22.77 15.48
CA GLN A 6 37.66 -21.67 15.87
C GLN A 6 38.04 -21.75 17.35
N THR A 7 39.36 -21.67 17.63
CA THR A 7 39.91 -21.55 18.97
C THR A 7 39.61 -20.20 19.62
N PRO A 8 39.63 -20.09 20.98
CA PRO A 8 39.24 -18.88 21.73
C PRO A 8 40.01 -17.59 21.40
N THR A 9 41.22 -17.68 20.83
CA THR A 9 42.00 -16.52 20.36
C THR A 9 41.40 -15.83 19.11
N ALA A 10 40.28 -16.35 18.58
CA ALA A 10 39.57 -15.82 17.44
C ALA A 10 38.25 -15.06 17.79
N MET A 11 38.00 -14.73 19.07
CA MET A 11 36.74 -14.12 19.52
C MET A 11 36.44 -12.76 18.87
N GLU A 12 37.41 -11.83 18.82
CA GLU A 12 37.21 -10.56 18.10
C GLU A 12 36.95 -10.76 16.62
N SER A 13 37.62 -11.73 16.01
CA SER A 13 37.42 -12.14 14.62
C SER A 13 36.04 -12.82 14.37
N SER A 14 35.40 -13.40 15.39
CA SER A 14 34.11 -14.06 15.23
C SER A 14 32.95 -13.06 15.26
N MET A 15 33.03 -12.02 16.07
CA MET A 15 32.02 -10.94 16.10
C MET A 15 31.99 -10.17 14.78
N GLU A 16 33.14 -9.73 14.27
CA GLU A 16 33.24 -9.05 12.98
C GLU A 16 32.71 -9.93 11.84
N LYS A 17 33.00 -11.22 11.85
CA LYS A 17 32.49 -12.18 10.87
C LYS A 17 30.96 -12.38 11.00
N GLY A 18 30.47 -12.45 12.24
CA GLY A 18 29.02 -12.54 12.50
C GLY A 18 28.28 -11.37 11.88
N PHE A 19 28.73 -10.16 12.14
CA PHE A 19 28.16 -8.94 11.62
C PHE A 19 28.13 -8.91 10.07
N VAL A 20 29.26 -9.23 9.43
CA VAL A 20 29.34 -9.29 7.95
C VAL A 20 28.43 -10.37 7.36
N VAL A 21 28.34 -11.53 8.02
CA VAL A 21 27.45 -12.62 7.57
C VAL A 21 25.98 -12.21 7.71
N GLY A 22 25.61 -11.54 8.81
CA GLY A 22 24.27 -11.03 9.05
C GLY A 22 23.84 -10.03 7.97
N ARG A 23 24.69 -9.04 7.70
CA ARG A 23 24.45 -8.07 6.62
C ARG A 23 24.26 -8.76 5.26
N GLN A 24 25.15 -9.67 4.90
CA GLN A 24 25.05 -10.38 3.63
C GLN A 24 23.78 -11.26 3.54
N HIS A 25 23.39 -11.85 4.66
CA HIS A 25 22.16 -12.63 4.72
C HIS A 25 20.93 -11.76 4.48
N PHE A 26 20.86 -10.59 5.12
CA PHE A 26 19.77 -9.64 4.87
C PHE A 26 19.74 -9.18 3.40
N ILE A 27 20.89 -8.85 2.80
CA ILE A 27 20.98 -8.48 1.38
C ILE A 27 20.42 -9.59 0.47
N ASN A 28 20.74 -10.85 0.76
CA ASN A 28 20.23 -11.98 -0.02
C ASN A 28 18.72 -12.15 0.14
N THR A 29 18.20 -12.05 1.37
CA THR A 29 16.77 -12.11 1.67
C THR A 29 16.02 -10.99 0.96
N MET A 30 16.57 -9.76 1.00
CA MET A 30 16.01 -8.60 0.32
C MET A 30 15.95 -8.79 -1.20
N ASN A 31 17.02 -9.26 -1.82
CA ASN A 31 17.04 -9.49 -3.26
C ASN A 31 16.08 -10.61 -3.69
N ASN A 32 15.92 -11.64 -2.87
CA ASN A 32 14.91 -12.67 -3.09
C ASN A 32 13.50 -12.07 -3.02
N TRP A 33 13.25 -11.26 -2.00
CA TRP A 33 11.98 -10.56 -1.84
C TRP A 33 11.69 -9.60 -3.00
N LEU A 34 12.68 -8.79 -3.44
CA LEU A 34 12.54 -7.91 -4.62
C LEU A 34 12.14 -8.71 -5.86
N THR A 35 12.82 -9.83 -6.13
CA THR A 35 12.50 -10.70 -7.26
C THR A 35 11.06 -11.25 -7.18
N THR A 36 10.67 -11.71 -6.00
CA THR A 36 9.34 -12.29 -5.76
C THR A 36 8.23 -11.25 -5.94
N ASN A 37 8.53 -9.97 -5.68
CA ASN A 37 7.61 -8.86 -5.84
C ASN A 37 7.75 -8.11 -7.18
N GLY A 38 8.41 -8.70 -8.17
CA GLY A 38 8.52 -8.16 -9.53
C GLY A 38 9.49 -6.99 -9.69
N HIS A 39 10.36 -6.76 -8.70
CA HIS A 39 11.41 -5.74 -8.74
C HIS A 39 12.75 -6.31 -9.15
N LYS A 40 13.65 -5.44 -9.58
CA LYS A 40 15.02 -5.84 -9.91
C LYS A 40 15.81 -6.13 -8.64
N ALA A 41 16.45 -7.30 -8.59
CA ALA A 41 17.26 -7.76 -7.46
C ALA A 41 18.68 -7.18 -7.52
N ASP A 42 18.85 -5.89 -7.27
CA ASP A 42 20.13 -5.19 -7.31
C ASP A 42 20.48 -4.45 -6.01
N TYR A 43 19.79 -4.78 -4.91
CA TYR A 43 20.18 -4.27 -3.59
C TYR A 43 21.60 -4.76 -3.21
N PRO A 44 22.51 -3.92 -2.67
CA PRO A 44 22.26 -2.59 -2.09
C PRO A 44 22.50 -1.40 -3.03
N VAL A 45 22.67 -1.57 -4.32
CA VAL A 45 22.99 -0.48 -5.25
C VAL A 45 21.76 0.17 -5.88
N MET A 46 20.65 -0.52 -5.90
CA MET A 46 19.35 -0.09 -6.45
C MET A 46 19.42 0.85 -7.66
N SER A 47 19.37 0.26 -8.85
CA SER A 47 19.30 1.04 -10.10
C SER A 47 17.90 1.63 -10.34
N GLU A 48 16.88 0.99 -9.77
CA GLU A 48 15.48 1.39 -9.85
C GLU A 48 14.86 1.32 -8.45
N PRO A 49 15.02 2.37 -7.61
CA PRO A 49 14.42 2.38 -6.28
C PRO A 49 12.90 2.40 -6.38
N ILE A 50 12.25 1.79 -5.39
CA ILE A 50 10.80 1.74 -5.29
C ILE A 50 10.29 3.13 -4.88
N GLU A 51 9.42 3.71 -5.68
CA GLU A 51 8.83 5.01 -5.37
C GLU A 51 7.72 4.85 -4.32
N VAL A 52 7.85 5.57 -3.21
CA VAL A 52 6.88 5.60 -2.11
C VAL A 52 6.61 7.03 -1.72
N CYS A 53 5.41 7.34 -1.31
CA CYS A 53 5.09 8.68 -0.83
C CYS A 53 5.50 8.93 0.63
N SER A 54 5.67 7.87 1.40
CA SER A 54 6.22 7.93 2.75
C SER A 54 7.08 6.68 2.97
N ALA A 55 8.37 6.87 3.19
CA ALA A 55 9.26 5.78 3.56
C ALA A 55 9.14 5.53 5.07
N ASP A 56 8.78 4.30 5.43
CA ASP A 56 8.69 3.82 6.80
C ASP A 56 9.42 2.47 6.89
N GLU A 57 10.29 2.30 7.85
CA GLU A 57 11.02 1.05 8.08
C GLU A 57 10.08 -0.15 8.28
N SER A 58 8.87 0.09 8.81
CA SER A 58 7.85 -0.96 8.98
C SER A 58 7.46 -1.67 7.69
N LEU A 59 7.68 -1.04 6.53
CA LEU A 59 7.42 -1.63 5.22
C LEU A 59 8.33 -2.83 4.92
N LEU A 60 9.51 -2.86 5.55
CA LEU A 60 10.51 -3.91 5.39
C LEU A 60 10.49 -4.93 6.54
N MET A 61 9.60 -4.76 7.54
CA MET A 61 9.52 -5.68 8.67
C MET A 61 9.37 -7.15 8.26
N PRO A 62 8.52 -7.51 7.26
CA PRO A 62 8.43 -8.91 6.83
C PRO A 62 9.75 -9.48 6.32
N VAL A 63 10.59 -8.66 5.67
CA VAL A 63 11.91 -9.08 5.18
C VAL A 63 12.89 -9.24 6.33
N TYR A 64 12.80 -8.33 7.32
CA TYR A 64 13.60 -8.41 8.54
C TYR A 64 13.28 -9.69 9.33
N ASP A 65 12.00 -9.94 9.57
CA ASP A 65 11.54 -11.14 10.30
C ASP A 65 11.94 -12.43 9.58
N GLU A 66 11.85 -12.47 8.24
CA GLU A 66 12.31 -13.62 7.44
C GLU A 66 13.82 -13.82 7.58
N ALA A 67 14.61 -12.75 7.53
CA ALA A 67 16.08 -12.82 7.68
C ALA A 67 16.47 -13.35 9.06
N ILE A 68 15.88 -12.83 10.14
CA ILE A 68 16.14 -13.29 11.51
C ILE A 68 15.74 -14.77 11.68
N ASN A 69 14.52 -15.13 11.28
CA ASN A 69 13.99 -16.49 11.47
C ASN A 69 14.79 -17.53 10.68
N SER A 70 15.12 -17.25 9.42
CA SER A 70 15.84 -18.21 8.57
C SER A 70 17.27 -18.45 9.03
N ILE A 71 17.95 -17.41 9.53
CA ILE A 71 19.32 -17.58 10.02
C ILE A 71 19.36 -18.26 11.38
N SER A 72 18.42 -17.97 12.28
CA SER A 72 18.30 -18.65 13.57
C SER A 72 18.09 -20.16 13.36
N GLN A 73 17.20 -20.56 12.46
CA GLN A 73 16.99 -21.96 12.10
C GLN A 73 18.24 -22.61 11.51
N ALA A 74 19.00 -21.89 10.68
CA ALA A 74 20.23 -22.40 10.08
C ALA A 74 21.34 -22.62 11.13
N ILE A 75 21.41 -21.80 12.17
CA ILE A 75 22.34 -21.97 13.29
C ILE A 75 21.93 -23.17 14.15
N GLU A 76 20.65 -23.29 14.48
CA GLU A 76 20.14 -24.39 15.31
C GLU A 76 20.25 -25.76 14.63
N SER A 77 20.03 -25.80 13.32
CA SER A 77 20.04 -27.04 12.51
C SER A 77 21.42 -27.44 12.00
N ASN A 78 22.49 -26.69 12.29
CA ASN A 78 23.82 -26.97 11.78
C ASN A 78 24.44 -28.18 12.51
N PRO A 79 24.59 -29.35 11.85
CA PRO A 79 25.11 -30.56 12.50
C PRO A 79 26.56 -30.45 12.97
N LEU A 80 27.36 -29.54 12.41
CA LEU A 80 28.74 -29.30 12.80
C LEU A 80 28.89 -28.61 14.16
N CYS A 81 27.83 -27.95 14.64
CA CYS A 81 27.81 -27.36 15.98
C CYS A 81 27.24 -28.32 17.05
N GLN A 82 26.57 -29.39 16.63
CA GLN A 82 25.99 -30.40 17.54
C GLN A 82 27.05 -31.46 18.00
N ASP A 83 28.08 -31.68 17.19
CA ASP A 83 29.09 -32.71 17.44
C ASP A 83 30.31 -32.19 18.20
N TYR A 84 30.35 -30.91 18.59
CA TYR A 84 31.46 -30.38 19.39
C TYR A 84 31.34 -30.82 20.85
N VAL A 85 32.32 -31.59 21.32
CA VAL A 85 32.42 -32.01 22.73
C VAL A 85 33.59 -31.26 23.36
N PRO A 86 33.36 -30.30 24.29
CA PRO A 86 34.42 -29.60 24.97
C PRO A 86 35.21 -30.54 25.86
N VAL A 87 36.54 -30.33 25.95
CA VAL A 87 37.44 -31.17 26.72
C VAL A 87 37.61 -30.69 28.17
N SER A 88 37.10 -29.49 28.48
CA SER A 88 37.12 -28.94 29.85
C SER A 88 35.92 -28.01 30.09
N THR A 89 35.59 -27.75 31.36
CA THR A 89 34.52 -26.84 31.77
C THR A 89 34.77 -25.40 31.32
N ASP A 90 36.04 -24.97 31.33
CA ASP A 90 36.41 -23.61 30.89
C ASP A 90 36.24 -23.48 29.36
N GLU A 91 36.59 -24.53 28.60
CA GLU A 91 36.42 -24.57 27.16
C GLU A 91 34.92 -24.59 26.76
N GLU A 92 34.08 -25.29 27.54
CA GLU A 92 32.62 -25.30 27.38
C GLU A 92 32.00 -23.91 27.57
N LEU A 93 32.42 -23.21 28.65
CA LEU A 93 32.00 -21.84 28.93
C LEU A 93 32.44 -20.86 27.84
N MET A 94 33.68 -20.95 27.39
CA MET A 94 34.21 -20.10 26.33
C MET A 94 33.50 -20.35 24.98
N TYR A 95 33.19 -21.61 24.67
CA TYR A 95 32.47 -21.96 23.46
C TYR A 95 31.03 -21.45 23.49
N ALA A 96 30.33 -21.62 24.64
CA ALA A 96 28.96 -21.11 24.81
C ALA A 96 28.92 -19.58 24.67
N GLN A 97 29.89 -18.88 25.26
CA GLN A 97 29.98 -17.42 25.13
C GLN A 97 30.25 -17.01 23.68
N ALA A 98 31.22 -17.62 23.01
CA ALA A 98 31.56 -17.31 21.61
C ALA A 98 30.35 -17.56 20.65
N LYS A 99 29.57 -18.59 20.93
CA LYS A 99 28.34 -18.87 20.17
C LYS A 99 27.29 -17.77 20.38
N THR A 100 27.13 -17.31 21.62
CA THR A 100 26.20 -16.23 21.97
C THR A 100 26.63 -14.92 21.33
N ASP A 101 27.92 -14.55 21.45
CA ASP A 101 28.48 -13.32 20.89
C ASP A 101 28.36 -13.29 19.36
N PHE A 102 28.59 -14.43 18.72
CA PHE A 102 28.41 -14.56 17.26
C PHE A 102 26.96 -14.40 16.84
N ALA A 103 26.00 -15.04 17.52
CA ALA A 103 24.60 -14.94 17.23
C ALA A 103 24.11 -13.49 17.39
N GLN A 104 24.48 -12.84 18.48
CA GLN A 104 24.16 -11.44 18.72
C GLN A 104 24.74 -10.53 17.63
N SER A 105 26.00 -10.69 17.29
CA SER A 105 26.66 -9.89 16.25
C SER A 105 26.08 -10.10 14.86
N LEU A 106 25.55 -11.27 14.59
CA LEU A 106 24.84 -11.59 13.37
C LEU A 106 23.48 -10.87 13.28
N GLU A 107 22.72 -10.87 14.37
CA GLU A 107 21.47 -10.11 14.47
C GLU A 107 21.72 -8.60 14.35
N GLU A 108 22.78 -8.08 14.97
CA GLU A 108 23.21 -6.68 14.81
C GLU A 108 23.51 -6.34 13.34
N GLY A 109 24.18 -7.24 12.62
CA GLY A 109 24.45 -7.06 11.19
C GLY A 109 23.19 -7.03 10.31
N ILE A 110 22.19 -7.85 10.63
CA ILE A 110 20.89 -7.84 9.98
C ILE A 110 20.16 -6.52 10.26
N ALA A 111 20.16 -6.08 11.53
CA ALA A 111 19.50 -4.85 11.95
C ALA A 111 20.15 -3.59 11.34
N ASP A 112 21.48 -3.56 11.25
CA ASP A 112 22.22 -2.47 10.61
C ASP A 112 21.85 -2.34 9.11
N GLU A 113 21.88 -3.45 8.36
CA GLU A 113 21.52 -3.42 6.94
C GLU A 113 20.04 -3.15 6.72
N PHE A 114 19.16 -3.60 7.62
CA PHE A 114 17.74 -3.27 7.60
C PHE A 114 17.51 -1.75 7.70
N SER A 115 18.16 -1.07 8.65
CA SER A 115 18.05 0.37 8.83
C SER A 115 18.56 1.16 7.61
N LEU A 116 19.57 0.63 6.91
CA LEU A 116 20.06 1.22 5.66
C LEU A 116 19.14 0.94 4.47
N ALA A 117 18.41 -0.17 4.50
CA ALA A 117 17.57 -0.62 3.37
C ALA A 117 16.46 0.37 3.07
N ALA A 118 15.76 0.89 4.07
CA ALA A 118 14.66 1.83 3.88
C ALA A 118 15.08 3.07 3.09
N VAL A 119 16.29 3.58 3.35
CA VAL A 119 16.85 4.75 2.65
C VAL A 119 17.31 4.42 1.23
N LYS A 120 17.79 3.20 0.99
CA LYS A 120 18.35 2.80 -0.30
C LYS A 120 17.29 2.28 -1.27
N ILE A 121 16.30 1.52 -0.75
CA ILE A 121 15.27 0.85 -1.55
C ILE A 121 14.18 1.83 -1.95
N PHE A 122 13.83 2.76 -1.06
CA PHE A 122 12.75 3.69 -1.31
C PHE A 122 13.25 5.05 -1.80
N LYS A 123 12.61 5.53 -2.85
CA LYS A 123 12.69 6.92 -3.28
C LYS A 123 11.40 7.60 -2.89
N THR A 124 11.48 8.54 -1.95
CA THR A 124 10.31 9.34 -1.59
C THR A 124 9.91 10.24 -2.75
N VAL A 125 8.70 10.07 -3.22
CA VAL A 125 8.06 10.94 -4.19
C VAL A 125 6.95 11.71 -3.50
N PRO A 126 6.56 12.91 -4.00
CA PRO A 126 5.38 13.57 -3.47
C PRO A 126 4.20 12.58 -3.47
N CYS A 127 3.51 12.46 -2.34
CA CYS A 127 2.28 11.71 -2.32
C CYS A 127 1.32 12.42 -3.27
N ASN A 128 1.10 11.87 -4.45
CA ASN A 128 -0.10 12.19 -5.19
C ASN A 128 -1.24 11.57 -4.39
N VAL A 129 -1.64 12.33 -3.39
CA VAL A 129 -2.74 11.94 -2.54
C VAL A 129 -3.98 12.02 -3.41
N SER A 130 -4.42 10.89 -3.88
CA SER A 130 -5.72 10.81 -4.50
C SER A 130 -6.75 10.91 -3.40
N ASP A 131 -7.45 12.00 -3.39
CA ASP A 131 -8.57 12.25 -2.49
C ASP A 131 -9.88 12.33 -3.30
N PRO A 132 -10.34 11.17 -3.86
CA PRO A 132 -11.54 11.15 -4.66
C PRO A 132 -12.77 11.55 -3.85
N LEU A 133 -13.74 12.14 -4.54
CA LEU A 133 -15.07 12.38 -3.98
C LEU A 133 -15.86 11.08 -3.95
N VAL A 134 -16.29 10.67 -2.76
CA VAL A 134 -17.10 9.47 -2.52
C VAL A 134 -18.50 9.89 -2.11
N VAL A 135 -19.50 9.27 -2.71
CA VAL A 135 -20.94 9.49 -2.43
C VAL A 135 -21.47 8.32 -1.61
N ASP A 136 -22.15 8.59 -0.50
CA ASP A 136 -22.90 7.63 0.32
C ASP A 136 -24.17 7.20 -0.44
N VAL A 137 -24.00 6.31 -1.43
CA VAL A 137 -25.10 5.89 -2.32
C VAL A 137 -26.08 4.96 -1.61
N ASN A 138 -25.59 4.13 -0.68
CA ASN A 138 -26.43 3.24 0.12
C ASN A 138 -27.19 3.97 1.24
N ARG A 139 -26.85 5.26 1.50
CA ARG A 139 -27.54 6.18 2.43
C ARG A 139 -27.51 5.73 3.88
N ASN A 140 -26.43 5.09 4.28
CA ASN A 140 -26.26 4.62 5.66
C ASN A 140 -25.62 5.69 6.59
N GLY A 141 -25.26 6.86 6.08
CA GLY A 141 -24.71 8.01 6.82
C GLY A 141 -23.23 7.91 7.14
N LYS A 142 -22.50 7.05 6.45
CA LYS A 142 -21.04 6.87 6.59
C LYS A 142 -20.40 6.54 5.24
N PHE A 143 -19.08 6.56 5.19
CA PHE A 143 -18.33 6.05 4.05
C PHE A 143 -17.76 4.68 4.41
N ASP A 144 -18.10 3.67 3.62
CA ASP A 144 -17.67 2.30 3.81
C ASP A 144 -16.38 2.05 3.02
N ILE A 145 -15.25 1.99 3.73
CA ILE A 145 -13.90 1.93 3.15
C ILE A 145 -13.18 0.71 3.71
N THR A 146 -12.52 -0.07 2.86
CA THR A 146 -11.72 -1.23 3.26
C THR A 146 -10.38 -0.81 3.87
N GLU A 147 -9.72 -1.72 4.58
CA GLU A 147 -8.28 -1.68 4.77
C GLU A 147 -7.56 -1.91 3.42
N VAL A 148 -6.29 -1.47 3.29
CA VAL A 148 -5.50 -1.64 2.05
C VAL A 148 -5.40 -3.12 1.65
N GLN A 149 -5.23 -4.01 2.62
CA GLN A 149 -5.09 -5.47 2.38
C GLN A 149 -6.35 -6.10 1.77
N LYS A 150 -7.50 -5.46 1.94
CA LYS A 150 -8.80 -5.88 1.39
C LYS A 150 -9.29 -4.96 0.25
N GLY A 151 -8.48 -3.99 -0.12
CA GLY A 151 -8.77 -3.05 -1.20
C GLY A 151 -8.43 -3.62 -2.58
N VAL A 152 -8.14 -2.77 -3.53
CA VAL A 152 -7.88 -3.13 -4.93
C VAL A 152 -6.55 -2.54 -5.41
N ASN A 153 -6.09 -2.98 -6.58
CA ASN A 153 -5.04 -2.30 -7.32
C ASN A 153 -5.69 -1.30 -8.29
N PHE A 154 -5.39 -0.01 -8.11
CA PHE A 154 -5.94 1.03 -8.97
C PHE A 154 -4.88 2.07 -9.36
N SER A 155 -5.00 2.62 -10.58
CA SER A 155 -4.12 3.67 -11.07
C SER A 155 -4.77 5.04 -10.98
N PHE A 156 -4.43 5.83 -9.96
CA PHE A 156 -4.91 7.19 -9.83
C PHE A 156 -4.28 8.15 -10.84
N THR A 157 -3.07 7.88 -11.28
CA THR A 157 -2.31 8.75 -12.21
C THR A 157 -2.40 8.29 -13.67
N GLY A 158 -3.00 7.15 -13.94
CA GLY A 158 -3.04 6.53 -15.27
C GLY A 158 -1.74 5.85 -15.70
N THR A 159 -0.68 5.92 -14.89
CA THR A 159 0.65 5.38 -15.26
C THR A 159 1.00 4.10 -14.52
N ARG A 160 0.57 3.95 -13.26
CA ARG A 160 0.90 2.80 -12.43
C ARG A 160 -0.25 2.47 -11.47
N SER A 161 -0.63 1.20 -11.43
CA SER A 161 -1.53 0.68 -10.39
C SER A 161 -0.78 0.48 -9.08
N GLN A 162 -1.47 0.73 -7.97
CA GLN A 162 -0.97 0.46 -6.63
C GLN A 162 -2.09 -0.07 -5.74
N ALA A 163 -1.73 -0.90 -4.76
CA ALA A 163 -2.70 -1.37 -3.77
C ALA A 163 -3.25 -0.18 -3.00
N THR A 164 -4.55 -0.11 -2.87
CA THR A 164 -5.23 0.99 -2.19
C THR A 164 -6.43 0.47 -1.40
N SER A 165 -6.71 1.09 -0.26
CA SER A 165 -8.01 0.94 0.38
C SER A 165 -9.11 1.33 -0.61
N TRP A 166 -10.30 0.74 -0.48
CA TRP A 166 -11.31 0.91 -1.52
C TRP A 166 -12.69 1.16 -0.93
N VAL A 167 -13.52 1.82 -1.72
CA VAL A 167 -14.92 2.08 -1.37
C VAL A 167 -15.73 0.79 -1.56
N THR A 168 -16.64 0.51 -0.67
CA THR A 168 -17.40 -0.76 -0.63
C THR A 168 -18.86 -0.52 -0.16
N GLU A 169 -19.59 -1.59 0.09
CA GLU A 169 -20.96 -1.61 0.64
C GLU A 169 -21.96 -0.80 -0.20
N GLY A 170 -21.65 -0.52 -1.46
CA GLY A 170 -22.54 0.21 -2.36
C GLY A 170 -22.37 1.72 -2.35
N ASP A 171 -21.33 2.25 -1.71
CA ASP A 171 -20.87 3.62 -1.92
C ASP A 171 -20.13 3.72 -3.25
N GLY A 172 -19.95 4.94 -3.78
CA GLY A 172 -19.36 5.10 -5.11
C GLY A 172 -18.56 6.38 -5.28
N PHE A 173 -17.67 6.36 -6.27
CA PHE A 173 -16.86 7.51 -6.66
C PHE A 173 -17.64 8.44 -7.59
N LEU A 174 -17.66 9.74 -7.27
CA LEU A 174 -18.08 10.74 -8.23
C LEU A 174 -17.00 10.87 -9.31
N PHE A 175 -17.38 10.81 -10.59
CA PHE A 175 -16.44 10.93 -11.69
C PHE A 175 -16.99 11.82 -12.81
N VAL A 176 -16.11 12.27 -13.71
CA VAL A 176 -16.43 12.96 -14.94
C VAL A 176 -15.97 12.13 -16.14
N ASP A 177 -16.90 11.72 -17.00
CA ASP A 177 -16.59 10.98 -18.23
C ASP A 177 -16.06 11.96 -19.28
N ASN A 178 -14.73 12.13 -19.31
CA ASN A 178 -14.06 13.11 -20.17
C ASN A 178 -14.03 12.68 -21.64
N ASN A 179 -13.91 11.37 -21.89
CA ASN A 179 -13.80 10.82 -23.25
C ASN A 179 -15.10 10.22 -23.79
N ALA A 180 -16.18 10.25 -23.00
CA ALA A 180 -17.52 9.77 -23.35
C ALA A 180 -17.57 8.27 -23.71
N ASN A 181 -16.74 7.44 -23.01
CA ASN A 181 -16.74 5.99 -23.21
C ASN A 181 -17.67 5.24 -22.24
N GLY A 182 -18.16 5.91 -21.20
CA GLY A 182 -19.13 5.40 -20.23
C GLY A 182 -18.53 4.48 -19.17
N ILE A 183 -17.23 4.60 -18.89
CA ILE A 183 -16.50 3.91 -17.80
C ILE A 183 -15.50 4.87 -17.19
N VAL A 184 -14.90 4.48 -16.06
CA VAL A 184 -13.76 5.18 -15.45
C VAL A 184 -12.48 4.45 -15.86
N ASP A 185 -11.66 5.06 -16.70
CA ASP A 185 -10.42 4.45 -17.19
C ASP A 185 -9.31 4.43 -16.11
N ASN A 186 -9.23 5.51 -15.35
CA ASN A 186 -8.25 5.69 -14.27
C ASN A 186 -8.62 6.93 -13.44
N GLY A 187 -7.75 7.27 -12.48
CA GLY A 187 -7.99 8.39 -11.58
C GLY A 187 -8.11 9.77 -12.23
N SER A 188 -7.69 9.97 -13.48
CA SER A 188 -7.83 11.28 -14.14
C SER A 188 -9.31 11.68 -14.40
N GLU A 189 -10.23 10.73 -14.28
CA GLU A 189 -11.66 10.98 -14.35
C GLU A 189 -12.32 11.08 -12.98
N LEU A 190 -11.55 10.85 -11.89
CA LEU A 190 -12.00 11.07 -10.51
C LEU A 190 -11.66 12.49 -10.05
N PHE A 191 -12.49 13.07 -9.20
CA PHE A 191 -12.19 14.35 -8.57
C PHE A 191 -11.11 14.16 -7.50
N GLY A 192 -10.21 15.16 -7.34
CA GLY A 192 -9.16 15.12 -6.31
C GLY A 192 -7.85 14.47 -6.72
N THR A 193 -7.74 13.96 -7.94
CA THR A 193 -6.49 13.40 -8.48
C THR A 193 -5.63 14.43 -9.21
N ASP A 194 -6.19 15.61 -9.46
CA ASP A 194 -5.52 16.71 -10.15
C ASP A 194 -4.75 17.57 -9.15
N THR A 195 -3.44 17.67 -9.33
CA THR A 195 -2.53 18.43 -8.44
C THR A 195 -2.71 19.95 -8.51
N GLU A 196 -3.51 20.46 -9.46
CA GLU A 196 -3.83 21.88 -9.56
C GLU A 196 -4.84 22.32 -8.49
N PHE A 197 -5.54 21.38 -7.83
CA PHE A 197 -6.60 21.66 -6.87
C PHE A 197 -6.28 21.13 -5.47
N ASP A 198 -6.72 21.86 -4.44
CA ASP A 198 -6.64 21.43 -3.04
C ASP A 198 -7.83 20.50 -2.72
N GLY A 199 -7.79 19.30 -3.30
CA GLY A 199 -8.76 18.23 -3.07
C GLY A 199 -9.96 18.20 -4.02
N GLY A 200 -10.79 17.18 -3.84
CA GLY A 200 -11.89 16.86 -4.75
C GLY A 200 -12.95 17.95 -4.85
N PHE A 201 -13.29 18.64 -3.76
CA PHE A 201 -14.27 19.73 -3.78
C PHE A 201 -13.76 20.96 -4.51
N ALA A 202 -12.48 21.30 -4.38
CA ALA A 202 -11.88 22.41 -5.13
C ALA A 202 -11.87 22.10 -6.65
N HIS A 203 -11.61 20.85 -7.00
CA HIS A 203 -11.70 20.39 -8.38
C HIS A 203 -13.15 20.44 -8.90
N LEU A 204 -14.14 20.00 -8.11
CA LEU A 204 -15.55 20.06 -8.48
C LEU A 204 -16.04 21.51 -8.65
N ALA A 205 -15.59 22.44 -7.78
CA ALA A 205 -16.03 23.83 -7.78
C ALA A 205 -15.69 24.58 -9.09
N LYS A 206 -14.70 24.14 -9.86
CA LYS A 206 -14.39 24.74 -11.16
C LYS A 206 -15.53 24.57 -12.17
N TYR A 207 -16.40 23.61 -11.93
CA TYR A 207 -17.53 23.28 -12.80
C TYR A 207 -18.84 23.96 -12.39
N ASP A 208 -18.89 24.62 -11.23
CA ASP A 208 -19.96 25.55 -10.84
C ASP A 208 -19.83 26.84 -11.64
N THR A 209 -20.36 26.85 -12.86
CA THR A 209 -20.13 27.90 -13.85
C THR A 209 -20.96 29.15 -13.60
N ASP A 210 -22.14 29.03 -12.99
CA ASP A 210 -23.00 30.14 -12.60
C ASP A 210 -22.73 30.66 -11.17
N LYS A 211 -21.79 29.99 -10.44
CA LYS A 211 -21.33 30.31 -9.10
C LYS A 211 -22.46 30.37 -8.06
N ASN A 212 -23.41 29.46 -8.20
CA ASN A 212 -24.55 29.36 -7.28
C ASN A 212 -24.24 28.50 -6.04
N GLY A 213 -23.04 27.91 -5.96
CA GLY A 213 -22.57 27.08 -4.83
C GLY A 213 -22.89 25.59 -4.97
N VAL A 214 -23.44 25.18 -6.10
CA VAL A 214 -23.72 23.78 -6.43
C VAL A 214 -23.35 23.48 -7.87
N VAL A 215 -23.05 22.23 -8.17
CA VAL A 215 -23.02 21.73 -9.55
C VAL A 215 -24.40 21.07 -9.82
N ASP A 216 -25.13 21.60 -10.80
CA ASP A 216 -26.47 21.16 -11.15
C ASP A 216 -26.68 21.10 -12.68
N PHE A 217 -27.91 20.84 -13.12
CA PHE A 217 -28.26 20.70 -14.53
C PHE A 217 -27.98 21.96 -15.39
N LYS A 218 -27.72 23.11 -14.81
CA LYS A 218 -27.33 24.34 -15.53
C LYS A 218 -25.87 24.35 -15.89
N ASP A 219 -25.06 23.54 -15.19
CA ASP A 219 -23.66 23.39 -15.49
C ASP A 219 -23.45 22.34 -16.58
N GLN A 220 -22.67 22.69 -17.59
CA GLN A 220 -22.47 21.81 -18.76
C GLN A 220 -21.88 20.43 -18.37
N VAL A 221 -21.07 20.39 -17.32
CA VAL A 221 -20.45 19.16 -16.84
C VAL A 221 -21.44 18.16 -16.29
N PHE A 222 -22.59 18.62 -15.76
CA PHE A 222 -23.56 17.78 -15.04
C PHE A 222 -24.00 16.55 -15.84
N SER A 223 -24.13 16.70 -17.14
CA SER A 223 -24.50 15.59 -18.04
C SER A 223 -23.39 14.56 -18.29
N LYS A 224 -22.16 14.88 -17.87
CA LYS A 224 -20.99 14.00 -17.97
C LYS A 224 -20.60 13.38 -16.63
N LEU A 225 -21.29 13.80 -15.55
CA LEU A 225 -21.03 13.25 -14.22
C LEU A 225 -21.78 11.93 -14.04
N GLY A 226 -21.12 11.03 -13.33
CA GLY A 226 -21.69 9.77 -12.89
C GLY A 226 -21.14 9.35 -11.54
N VAL A 227 -21.67 8.25 -11.04
CA VAL A 227 -21.18 7.57 -9.85
C VAL A 227 -20.77 6.16 -10.24
N TRP A 228 -19.52 5.83 -9.97
CA TRP A 228 -18.99 4.48 -10.13
C TRP A 228 -19.10 3.72 -8.82
N VAL A 229 -19.94 2.68 -8.80
CA VAL A 229 -20.12 1.76 -7.69
C VAL A 229 -19.48 0.43 -8.08
N ASP A 230 -18.24 0.22 -7.62
CA ASP A 230 -17.49 -1.02 -7.88
C ASP A 230 -18.05 -2.16 -7.02
N MET A 231 -19.06 -2.85 -7.56
CA MET A 231 -19.83 -3.87 -6.83
C MET A 231 -19.06 -5.17 -6.63
N ASN A 232 -18.11 -5.49 -7.52
CA ASN A 232 -17.32 -6.72 -7.44
C ASN A 232 -15.96 -6.49 -6.74
N GLN A 233 -15.63 -5.22 -6.44
CA GLN A 233 -14.41 -4.78 -5.74
C GLN A 233 -13.12 -5.26 -6.45
N ASP A 234 -13.08 -5.14 -7.78
CA ASP A 234 -11.91 -5.50 -8.57
C ASP A 234 -11.07 -4.28 -9.02
N GLY A 235 -11.57 -3.05 -8.81
CA GLY A 235 -10.90 -1.82 -9.21
C GLY A 235 -10.95 -1.55 -10.72
N VAL A 236 -11.79 -2.28 -11.45
CA VAL A 236 -11.96 -2.15 -12.90
C VAL A 236 -13.39 -1.71 -13.20
N SER A 237 -13.54 -0.51 -13.73
CA SER A 237 -14.85 0.02 -14.05
C SER A 237 -15.48 -0.70 -15.25
N THR A 238 -16.72 -1.12 -15.08
CA THR A 238 -17.57 -1.67 -16.15
C THR A 238 -18.86 -0.86 -16.30
N LYS A 239 -19.49 -0.92 -17.48
CA LYS A 239 -20.74 -0.17 -17.72
C LYS A 239 -21.88 -0.52 -16.76
N ASN A 240 -21.87 -1.73 -16.18
CA ASN A 240 -22.88 -2.17 -15.23
C ASN A 240 -22.69 -1.56 -13.83
N GLU A 241 -21.53 -0.99 -13.55
CA GLU A 241 -21.16 -0.34 -12.29
C GLU A 241 -21.24 1.18 -12.36
N ILE A 242 -21.52 1.71 -13.55
CA ILE A 242 -21.70 3.15 -13.78
C ILE A 242 -23.15 3.51 -13.64
N MET A 243 -23.42 4.49 -12.80
CA MET A 243 -24.74 5.08 -12.62
C MET A 243 -24.68 6.55 -13.04
N ASP A 244 -25.57 6.95 -13.94
CA ASP A 244 -25.77 8.38 -14.19
C ASP A 244 -26.41 9.06 -12.96
N LEU A 245 -26.23 10.37 -12.82
CA LEU A 245 -26.77 11.10 -11.67
C LEU A 245 -28.27 11.00 -11.54
N ALA A 246 -28.99 10.87 -12.67
CA ALA A 246 -30.46 10.75 -12.69
C ALA A 246 -30.91 9.39 -12.12
N THR A 247 -30.15 8.31 -12.38
CA THR A 247 -30.42 6.97 -11.84
C THR A 247 -30.22 6.95 -10.33
N VAL A 248 -29.14 7.57 -9.81
CA VAL A 248 -28.91 7.75 -8.36
C VAL A 248 -29.94 8.70 -7.75
N GLY A 249 -30.54 9.56 -8.58
CA GLY A 249 -31.51 10.59 -8.18
C GLY A 249 -30.86 11.90 -7.74
N ILE A 250 -29.58 12.13 -8.03
CA ILE A 250 -28.85 13.35 -7.67
C ILE A 250 -29.32 14.50 -8.55
N MET A 251 -29.71 15.60 -7.90
CA MET A 251 -30.17 16.83 -8.54
C MET A 251 -29.15 17.95 -8.44
N THR A 252 -28.43 18.02 -7.31
CA THR A 252 -27.37 19.02 -7.07
C THR A 252 -26.25 18.42 -6.24
N ILE A 253 -25.03 18.93 -6.41
CA ILE A 253 -23.86 18.57 -5.63
C ILE A 253 -23.31 19.87 -5.04
N ASP A 254 -23.34 20.01 -3.72
CA ASP A 254 -22.82 21.20 -3.03
C ASP A 254 -21.28 21.23 -3.15
N VAL A 255 -20.72 22.34 -3.66
CA VAL A 255 -19.27 22.51 -3.78
C VAL A 255 -18.64 23.05 -2.48
N GLY A 256 -19.43 23.63 -1.59
CA GLY A 256 -19.00 24.09 -0.27
C GLY A 256 -18.86 22.90 0.69
N ALA A 257 -17.64 22.63 1.19
CA ALA A 257 -17.38 21.53 2.08
C ALA A 257 -16.90 21.98 3.46
N GLN A 258 -17.19 21.18 4.47
CA GLN A 258 -16.77 21.38 5.86
C GLN A 258 -15.63 20.40 6.20
N ASN A 259 -14.66 20.84 7.02
CA ASN A 259 -13.63 19.96 7.56
C ASN A 259 -14.27 18.87 8.43
N TYR A 260 -13.81 17.65 8.26
CA TYR A 260 -14.37 16.49 8.96
C TYR A 260 -13.31 15.66 9.70
N GLU A 261 -12.15 15.43 9.10
CA GLU A 261 -10.94 14.81 9.68
C GLU A 261 -11.22 13.49 10.42
N LYS A 262 -11.93 12.58 9.79
CA LYS A 262 -12.23 11.25 10.33
C LYS A 262 -11.40 10.17 9.65
N ASN A 263 -10.71 9.36 10.44
CA ASN A 263 -10.02 8.17 9.94
C ASN A 263 -10.96 6.96 9.88
N VAL A 264 -10.97 6.26 8.75
CA VAL A 264 -11.68 5.00 8.52
C VAL A 264 -10.70 4.00 7.90
N ASN A 265 -10.33 2.97 8.63
CA ASN A 265 -9.42 1.91 8.17
C ASN A 265 -8.08 2.43 7.59
N GLY A 266 -7.58 3.53 8.14
CA GLY A 266 -6.35 4.19 7.72
C GLY A 266 -6.52 5.22 6.59
N SER A 267 -7.69 5.32 5.99
CA SER A 267 -8.05 6.39 5.04
C SER A 267 -8.61 7.59 5.77
N LEU A 268 -8.25 8.80 5.35
CA LEU A 268 -8.68 10.04 6.00
C LEU A 268 -9.79 10.70 5.18
N ILE A 269 -10.96 10.87 5.77
CA ILE A 269 -12.03 11.73 5.22
C ILE A 269 -11.72 13.16 5.66
N LYS A 270 -11.25 13.98 4.75
CA LYS A 270 -10.80 15.35 5.04
C LYS A 270 -11.96 16.33 5.17
N LYS A 271 -12.86 16.28 4.22
CA LYS A 271 -13.97 17.23 4.08
C LYS A 271 -15.25 16.47 3.72
N VAL A 272 -16.38 16.99 4.12
CA VAL A 272 -17.69 16.47 3.75
C VAL A 272 -18.61 17.59 3.26
N SER A 273 -19.51 17.23 2.38
CA SER A 273 -20.61 18.05 1.89
C SER A 273 -21.83 17.17 1.63
N TYR A 274 -22.75 17.64 0.81
CA TYR A 274 -23.97 16.90 0.51
C TYR A 274 -24.28 16.90 -0.98
N VAL A 275 -24.92 15.84 -1.43
CA VAL A 275 -25.69 15.83 -2.65
C VAL A 275 -27.18 15.88 -2.30
N THR A 276 -28.00 16.61 -3.08
CA THR A 276 -29.44 16.68 -2.90
C THR A 276 -30.14 15.81 -3.93
N LEU A 277 -31.02 14.95 -3.47
CA LEU A 277 -31.77 14.02 -4.28
C LEU A 277 -33.12 14.60 -4.69
N LYS A 278 -33.80 13.95 -5.66
CA LYS A 278 -35.14 14.39 -6.20
C LYS A 278 -36.20 14.68 -5.15
N GLU A 279 -36.18 13.97 -4.01
CA GLU A 279 -37.14 14.14 -2.93
C GLU A 279 -36.67 15.14 -1.85
N ALA A 280 -35.70 16.01 -2.19
CA ALA A 280 -35.06 16.95 -1.28
C ALA A 280 -34.29 16.26 -0.10
N ASN A 281 -34.10 14.95 -0.14
CA ASN A 281 -33.25 14.24 0.76
C ASN A 281 -31.80 14.58 0.46
N ARG A 282 -30.97 14.67 1.50
CA ARG A 282 -29.53 14.94 1.37
C ARG A 282 -28.74 13.71 1.82
N VAL A 283 -27.76 13.33 1.03
CA VAL A 283 -26.80 12.27 1.37
C VAL A 283 -25.39 12.82 1.38
N LEU A 284 -24.52 12.15 2.10
CA LEU A 284 -23.13 12.60 2.26
C LEU A 284 -22.35 12.43 0.96
N ILE A 285 -21.47 13.38 0.70
CA ILE A 285 -20.34 13.27 -0.22
C ILE A 285 -19.09 13.68 0.52
N GLY A 286 -17.99 12.94 0.39
CA GLY A 286 -16.76 13.16 1.13
C GLY A 286 -15.54 13.17 0.24
N ASP A 287 -14.58 14.01 0.62
CA ASP A 287 -13.23 14.06 0.08
C ASP A 287 -12.39 13.04 0.87
N VAL A 288 -12.10 11.91 0.26
CA VAL A 288 -11.53 10.74 0.94
C VAL A 288 -10.12 10.47 0.47
N ASN A 289 -9.16 10.78 1.32
CA ASN A 289 -7.78 10.38 1.10
C ASN A 289 -7.65 8.86 1.34
N LEU A 290 -7.72 8.08 0.27
CA LEU A 290 -7.58 6.63 0.32
C LEU A 290 -6.14 6.25 0.67
N ARG A 291 -5.99 5.36 1.66
CA ARG A 291 -4.69 4.83 2.02
C ARG A 291 -4.16 3.94 0.90
N THR A 292 -2.94 4.20 0.44
CA THR A 292 -2.24 3.36 -0.52
C THR A 292 -1.25 2.44 0.20
N GLY A 293 -1.11 1.21 -0.30
CA GLY A 293 -0.06 0.29 0.09
C GLY A 293 1.19 0.53 -0.74
N VAL A 294 2.34 0.10 -0.22
CA VAL A 294 3.63 0.19 -0.92
C VAL A 294 3.75 -0.89 -2.01
N TRP A 295 2.89 -1.90 -1.95
CA TRP A 295 3.01 -3.10 -2.75
C TRP A 295 1.77 -3.34 -3.61
N ASP A 296 2.01 -3.61 -4.90
CA ASP A 296 1.01 -4.24 -5.75
C ASP A 296 0.65 -5.58 -5.07
N ARG A 297 -0.63 -5.78 -4.80
CA ARG A 297 -1.11 -7.09 -4.36
C ARG A 297 -0.78 -8.07 -5.49
N LEU A 298 0.19 -8.95 -5.26
CA LEU A 298 0.39 -10.09 -6.17
C LEU A 298 -0.94 -10.84 -6.23
N ASP A 299 -1.50 -10.95 -7.43
CA ASP A 299 -2.73 -11.67 -7.68
C ASP A 299 -2.62 -13.10 -7.13
N SER A 300 -3.09 -13.32 -5.90
CA SER A 300 -3.33 -14.67 -5.38
C SER A 300 -4.60 -15.30 -5.97
N LYS A 301 -5.18 -14.66 -6.98
CA LYS A 301 -6.22 -15.24 -7.82
C LYS A 301 -5.60 -15.79 -9.12
N THR A 302 -4.64 -16.69 -9.01
CA THR A 302 -4.50 -17.71 -10.06
C THR A 302 -5.75 -18.56 -10.00
N THR A 303 -6.72 -18.21 -10.80
CA THR A 303 -7.79 -19.12 -11.18
C THR A 303 -7.11 -20.36 -11.77
N THR A 304 -7.02 -21.40 -10.95
CA THR A 304 -6.81 -22.75 -11.50
C THR A 304 -7.92 -22.97 -12.54
N PRO A 305 -7.59 -23.29 -13.80
CA PRO A 305 -8.62 -23.65 -14.77
C PRO A 305 -9.39 -24.85 -14.18
N ASP A 306 -10.70 -24.69 -14.04
CA ASP A 306 -11.60 -25.80 -13.73
C ASP A 306 -11.50 -26.84 -14.86
N THR A 307 -10.72 -27.88 -14.65
CA THR A 307 -10.60 -29.03 -15.56
C THR A 307 -11.70 -30.08 -15.32
N SER A 308 -12.80 -29.73 -14.66
CA SER A 308 -13.92 -30.64 -14.42
C SER A 308 -15.07 -30.43 -15.42
N ARG A 309 -14.80 -30.43 -16.73
CA ARG A 309 -15.79 -30.68 -17.78
C ARG A 309 -15.17 -31.47 -18.90
N ASN A 310 -15.20 -32.77 -18.71
CA ASN A 310 -15.31 -33.79 -19.78
C ASN A 310 -16.35 -34.79 -19.37
#